data_12c71e319a109223a593dad157adf479
#
_entry.id   12c71e319a109223a593dad157adf479
#
_cell.length_a   1.000
_cell.length_b   1.000
_cell.length_c   1.000
_cell.angle_alpha   90.00
_cell.angle_beta   90.00
_cell.angle_gamma   90.00
#
_symmetry.space_group_name_H-M   'P 1'
#
loop_
_entity.id
_entity.type
_entity.pdbx_description
1 polymer ?
#
loop_
_entity_poly.entity_id
_entity_poly.type
_entity_poly.pdbx_seq_one_letter_code
_entity_poly.pdbx_strand_id
1 'polypeptide(L)'
;QVAVARGTEDTYQGHPTTMLMPDDKTMFAVWSIGHGGHAGPMAKSEDGGHTWARIDDRLPDGFTDHENCPSIYRMVDSQGQERLWVYSAWPNMPRIVSEDGGKTWKEMEPLGEEFRCVMTFSSVIRLKDGTYAGFYHRRTDGSLEVMQTITRDGGMTWSDPKVIADVPGK
;
A
#
# COMPACT_ATOMS: atom_id res chain seq x y z
N GLN A 1 8.11 1.26 -25.51
CA GLN A 1 7.14 1.72 -24.48
C GLN A 1 6.41 0.49 -23.93
N VAL A 2 6.42 0.32 -22.61
CA VAL A 2 5.72 -0.78 -21.92
C VAL A 2 4.46 -0.22 -21.28
N ALA A 3 3.31 -0.85 -21.53
CA ALA A 3 2.05 -0.54 -20.87
C ALA A 3 1.69 -1.67 -19.91
N VAL A 4 1.63 -1.41 -18.61
CA VAL A 4 1.23 -2.38 -17.58
C VAL A 4 -0.28 -2.63 -17.63
N ALA A 5 -1.05 -1.58 -17.84
CA ALA A 5 -2.50 -1.63 -18.03
C ALA A 5 -2.96 -0.53 -18.98
N ARG A 6 -4.11 -0.74 -19.61
CA ARG A 6 -4.76 0.26 -20.46
C ARG A 6 -6.15 0.54 -19.92
N GLY A 7 -6.50 1.80 -19.84
CA GLY A 7 -7.87 2.23 -19.63
C GLY A 7 -8.72 2.05 -20.89
N THR A 8 -10.01 2.23 -20.73
CA THR A 8 -11.00 2.36 -21.80
C THR A 8 -11.69 3.72 -21.68
N GLU A 9 -12.69 4.01 -22.50
CA GLU A 9 -13.50 5.23 -22.33
C GLU A 9 -14.18 5.30 -20.97
N ASP A 10 -14.52 4.13 -20.40
CA ASP A 10 -15.25 4.01 -19.12
C ASP A 10 -14.35 3.62 -17.93
N THR A 11 -13.08 3.30 -18.16
CA THR A 11 -12.20 2.75 -17.14
C THR A 11 -10.90 3.54 -17.05
N TYR A 12 -10.75 4.30 -15.99
CA TYR A 12 -9.51 4.97 -15.63
C TYR A 12 -8.62 4.06 -14.77
N GLN A 13 -7.34 3.95 -15.11
CA GLN A 13 -6.33 3.24 -14.33
C GLN A 13 -5.59 4.27 -13.48
N GLY A 14 -5.90 4.31 -12.17
CA GLY A 14 -5.51 5.40 -11.30
C GLY A 14 -4.53 5.03 -10.20
N HIS A 15 -3.79 6.02 -9.70
CA HIS A 15 -2.98 5.95 -8.48
C HIS A 15 -2.04 4.74 -8.41
N PRO A 16 -1.20 4.48 -9.43
CA PRO A 16 -0.29 3.34 -9.38
C PRO A 16 0.83 3.58 -8.37
N THR A 17 1.15 2.54 -7.61
CA THR A 17 2.39 2.46 -6.85
C THR A 17 3.18 1.23 -7.28
N THR A 18 4.50 1.32 -7.20
CA THR A 18 5.40 0.26 -7.63
C THR A 18 6.44 -0.03 -6.55
N MET A 19 6.95 -1.24 -6.58
CA MET A 19 8.02 -1.68 -5.70
C MET A 19 9.00 -2.56 -6.48
N LEU A 20 10.29 -2.31 -6.31
CA LEU A 20 11.38 -3.13 -6.82
C LEU A 20 11.89 -4.05 -5.70
N MET A 21 12.05 -5.34 -6.01
CA MET A 21 12.63 -6.30 -5.09
C MET A 21 14.17 -6.21 -5.09
N PRO A 22 14.86 -6.76 -4.05
CA PRO A 22 16.32 -6.70 -3.93
C PRO A 22 17.12 -7.42 -5.01
N ASP A 23 16.46 -8.20 -5.86
CA ASP A 23 17.09 -8.87 -7.01
C ASP A 23 17.26 -7.94 -8.22
N ASP A 24 16.84 -6.67 -8.11
CA ASP A 24 16.86 -5.64 -9.15
C ASP A 24 16.10 -6.01 -10.45
N LYS A 25 15.24 -7.00 -10.39
CA LYS A 25 14.47 -7.53 -11.54
C LYS A 25 12.99 -7.68 -11.25
N THR A 26 12.65 -8.27 -10.10
CA THR A 26 11.25 -8.47 -9.72
C THR A 26 10.65 -7.14 -9.28
N MET A 27 9.55 -6.77 -9.93
CA MET A 27 8.78 -5.58 -9.61
C MET A 27 7.32 -5.92 -9.42
N PHE A 28 6.65 -5.18 -8.57
CA PHE A 28 5.21 -5.20 -8.41
C PHE A 28 4.64 -3.83 -8.72
N ALA A 29 3.45 -3.80 -9.31
CA ALA A 29 2.64 -2.61 -9.49
C ALA A 29 1.23 -2.89 -9.03
N VAL A 30 0.67 -2.00 -8.23
CA VAL A 30 -0.72 -2.05 -7.76
C VAL A 30 -1.37 -0.70 -8.02
N TRP A 31 -2.66 -0.70 -8.35
CA TRP A 31 -3.39 0.53 -8.66
C TRP A 31 -4.88 0.38 -8.39
N SER A 32 -5.62 1.48 -8.49
CA SER A 32 -7.08 1.49 -8.38
C SER A 32 -7.76 1.63 -9.74
N ILE A 33 -8.98 1.15 -9.81
CA ILE A 33 -9.89 1.43 -10.93
C ILE A 33 -10.66 2.70 -10.59
N GLY A 34 -10.54 3.70 -11.45
CA GLY A 34 -11.11 5.02 -11.22
C GLY A 34 -10.27 5.88 -10.27
N HIS A 35 -10.74 7.08 -9.99
CA HIS A 35 -10.10 8.02 -9.07
C HIS A 35 -10.61 7.76 -7.64
N GLY A 36 -9.83 7.04 -6.85
CA GLY A 36 -10.23 6.66 -5.49
C GLY A 36 -11.24 5.52 -5.42
N GLY A 37 -11.41 4.76 -6.50
CA GLY A 37 -12.28 3.59 -6.52
C GLY A 37 -11.59 2.33 -6.01
N HIS A 38 -12.18 1.18 -6.36
CA HIS A 38 -11.73 -0.12 -5.87
C HIS A 38 -10.24 -0.37 -6.12
N ALA A 39 -9.55 -0.82 -5.10
CA ALA A 39 -8.26 -1.46 -5.23
C ALA A 39 -8.48 -2.77 -6.01
N GLY A 40 -7.55 -3.15 -6.82
CA GLY A 40 -7.86 -4.38 -7.49
C GLY A 40 -6.77 -4.86 -8.41
N PRO A 41 -6.37 -4.13 -9.43
CA PRO A 41 -5.36 -4.66 -10.31
C PRO A 41 -3.98 -4.69 -9.66
N MET A 42 -3.31 -5.83 -9.79
CA MET A 42 -1.91 -5.99 -9.47
C MET A 42 -1.18 -6.69 -10.61
N ALA A 43 0.03 -6.25 -10.90
CA ALA A 43 0.90 -6.89 -11.89
C ALA A 43 2.30 -7.12 -11.32
N LYS A 44 2.96 -8.15 -11.85
CA LYS A 44 4.34 -8.50 -11.55
C LYS A 44 5.18 -8.47 -12.81
N SER A 45 6.39 -7.97 -12.70
CA SER A 45 7.46 -8.12 -13.68
C SER A 45 8.59 -8.96 -13.07
N GLU A 46 9.29 -9.73 -13.90
CA GLU A 46 10.47 -10.53 -13.50
C GLU A 46 11.72 -10.15 -14.31
N ASP A 47 11.65 -9.06 -15.05
CA ASP A 47 12.68 -8.62 -15.98
C ASP A 47 12.98 -7.10 -15.90
N GLY A 48 12.81 -6.51 -14.73
CA GLY A 48 13.09 -5.09 -14.51
C GLY A 48 12.06 -4.16 -15.15
N GLY A 49 10.82 -4.62 -15.30
CA GLY A 49 9.73 -3.82 -15.85
C GLY A 49 9.61 -3.86 -17.38
N HIS A 50 10.38 -4.71 -18.06
CA HIS A 50 10.30 -4.83 -19.51
C HIS A 50 9.03 -5.58 -19.96
N THR A 51 8.61 -6.58 -19.18
CA THR A 51 7.33 -7.26 -19.37
C THR A 51 6.56 -7.37 -18.04
N TRP A 52 5.23 -7.43 -18.12
CA TRP A 52 4.34 -7.46 -16.97
C TRP A 52 3.24 -8.50 -17.14
N ALA A 53 2.97 -9.26 -16.11
CA ALA A 53 1.86 -10.19 -16.02
C ALA A 53 0.91 -9.79 -14.89
N ARG A 54 -0.40 -9.86 -15.13
CA ARG A 54 -1.42 -9.69 -14.10
C ARG A 54 -1.37 -10.86 -13.14
N ILE A 55 -1.56 -10.57 -11.85
CA ILE A 55 -1.57 -11.58 -10.77
C ILE A 55 -2.81 -11.46 -9.88
N ASP A 56 -3.89 -10.94 -10.43
CA ASP A 56 -5.15 -10.72 -9.70
C ASP A 56 -5.73 -12.01 -9.14
N ASP A 57 -5.52 -13.12 -9.84
CA ASP A 57 -5.92 -14.46 -9.44
C ASP A 57 -5.21 -15.01 -8.18
N ARG A 58 -4.20 -14.29 -7.71
CA ARG A 58 -3.44 -14.63 -6.50
C ARG A 58 -3.82 -13.77 -5.29
N LEU A 59 -4.67 -12.79 -5.51
CA LEU A 59 -5.12 -11.86 -4.47
C LEU A 59 -6.30 -12.46 -3.70
N PRO A 60 -6.49 -12.10 -2.42
CA PRO A 60 -7.68 -12.50 -1.67
C PRO A 60 -8.96 -11.95 -2.32
N ASP A 61 -10.05 -12.69 -2.21
CA ASP A 61 -11.36 -12.28 -2.76
C ASP A 61 -11.82 -10.91 -2.25
N GLY A 62 -11.54 -10.59 -0.97
CA GLY A 62 -11.89 -9.31 -0.35
C GLY A 62 -11.06 -8.12 -0.80
N PHE A 63 -9.96 -8.33 -1.53
CA PHE A 63 -9.07 -7.23 -1.91
C PHE A 63 -9.74 -6.19 -2.82
N THR A 64 -10.68 -6.60 -3.65
CA THR A 64 -11.44 -5.69 -4.52
C THR A 64 -12.46 -4.82 -3.77
N ASP A 65 -12.77 -5.15 -2.52
CA ASP A 65 -13.62 -4.35 -1.66
C ASP A 65 -12.87 -3.20 -0.96
N HIS A 66 -11.53 -3.26 -1.00
CA HIS A 66 -10.71 -2.14 -0.57
C HIS A 66 -10.83 -0.98 -1.55
N GLU A 67 -10.76 0.24 -1.06
CA GLU A 67 -10.87 1.43 -1.88
C GLU A 67 -9.71 2.39 -1.64
N ASN A 68 -9.48 3.21 -2.66
CA ASN A 68 -8.62 4.38 -2.68
C ASN A 68 -7.13 4.10 -2.52
N CYS A 69 -6.42 4.35 -3.60
CA CYS A 69 -4.96 4.51 -3.67
C CYS A 69 -4.14 3.39 -2.99
N PRO A 70 -4.24 2.13 -3.43
CA PRO A 70 -3.43 1.07 -2.86
C PRO A 70 -1.94 1.38 -3.00
N SER A 71 -1.19 1.13 -1.92
CA SER A 71 0.26 1.36 -1.88
C SER A 71 0.99 0.11 -1.41
N ILE A 72 2.06 -0.26 -2.14
CA ILE A 72 2.82 -1.48 -1.88
C ILE A 72 4.16 -1.17 -1.22
N TYR A 73 4.50 -1.95 -0.19
CA TYR A 73 5.76 -1.81 0.57
C TYR A 73 6.37 -3.16 0.91
N ARG A 74 7.68 -3.20 0.92
CA ARG A 74 8.47 -4.32 1.43
C ARG A 74 9.03 -3.94 2.80
N MET A 75 8.80 -4.79 3.79
CA MET A 75 9.34 -4.62 5.13
C MET A 75 10.02 -5.90 5.59
N VAL A 76 11.08 -5.74 6.38
CA VAL A 76 11.82 -6.85 7.00
C VAL A 76 11.86 -6.58 8.49
N ASP A 77 11.39 -7.53 9.28
CA ASP A 77 11.39 -7.40 10.73
C ASP A 77 12.80 -7.67 11.35
N SER A 78 12.90 -7.56 12.67
CA SER A 78 14.16 -7.77 13.40
C SER A 78 14.67 -9.21 13.35
N GLN A 79 13.84 -10.17 12.96
CA GLN A 79 14.19 -11.59 12.81
C GLN A 79 14.57 -11.94 11.36
N GLY A 80 14.53 -10.96 10.45
CA GLY A 80 14.80 -11.14 9.03
C GLY A 80 13.62 -11.65 8.21
N GLN A 81 12.42 -11.77 8.80
CA GLN A 81 11.23 -12.15 8.06
C GLN A 81 10.82 -11.00 7.14
N GLU A 82 10.83 -11.28 5.84
CA GLU A 82 10.36 -10.37 4.81
C GLU A 82 8.85 -10.49 4.60
N ARG A 83 8.20 -9.34 4.47
CA ARG A 83 6.79 -9.25 4.10
C ARG A 83 6.58 -8.17 3.05
N LEU A 84 5.73 -8.48 2.09
CA LEU A 84 5.20 -7.49 1.14
C LEU A 84 3.79 -7.13 1.60
N TRP A 85 3.55 -5.85 1.75
CA TRP A 85 2.28 -5.30 2.19
C TRP A 85 1.65 -4.46 1.10
N VAL A 86 0.34 -4.60 0.92
CA VAL A 86 -0.47 -3.59 0.23
C VAL A 86 -1.45 -3.03 1.23
N TYR A 87 -1.47 -1.73 1.35
CA TYR A 87 -2.44 -0.96 2.15
C TYR A 87 -3.33 -0.18 1.20
N SER A 88 -4.62 -0.11 1.50
CA SER A 88 -5.59 0.77 0.84
C SER A 88 -6.14 1.76 1.88
N ALA A 89 -6.78 2.85 1.46
CA ALA A 89 -7.20 3.86 2.42
C ALA A 89 -8.50 3.49 3.14
N TRP A 90 -9.42 2.83 2.43
CA TRP A 90 -10.79 2.69 2.89
C TRP A 90 -11.30 1.26 2.81
N PRO A 91 -12.04 0.80 3.81
CA PRO A 91 -12.27 1.41 5.12
C PRO A 91 -11.14 1.12 6.12
N ASN A 92 -10.79 2.10 6.98
CA ASN A 92 -9.89 1.91 8.14
C ASN A 92 -8.51 1.31 7.82
N MET A 93 -7.95 1.67 6.66
CA MET A 93 -6.67 1.21 6.14
C MET A 93 -6.58 -0.33 6.08
N PRO A 94 -7.43 -0.97 5.24
CA PRO A 94 -7.37 -2.40 5.02
C PRO A 94 -6.06 -2.79 4.33
N ARG A 95 -5.66 -4.05 4.51
CA ARG A 95 -4.34 -4.51 4.06
C ARG A 95 -4.31 -5.99 3.71
N ILE A 96 -3.45 -6.32 2.76
CA ILE A 96 -3.08 -7.69 2.43
C ILE A 96 -1.57 -7.89 2.59
N VAL A 97 -1.15 -9.11 2.83
CA VAL A 97 0.26 -9.46 3.03
C VAL A 97 0.66 -10.68 2.22
N SER A 98 1.89 -10.66 1.73
CA SER A 98 2.61 -11.84 1.23
C SER A 98 3.87 -12.07 2.08
N GLU A 99 4.09 -13.32 2.48
CA GLU A 99 5.27 -13.78 3.23
C GLU A 99 6.18 -14.68 2.40
N ASP A 100 5.89 -14.83 1.11
CA ASP A 100 6.58 -15.74 0.19
C ASP A 100 7.07 -15.05 -1.09
N GLY A 101 7.34 -13.75 -1.01
CA GLY A 101 7.84 -12.95 -2.12
C GLY A 101 6.80 -12.64 -3.20
N GLY A 102 5.53 -12.54 -2.82
CA GLY A 102 4.43 -12.19 -3.71
C GLY A 102 3.89 -13.36 -4.54
N LYS A 103 4.11 -14.60 -4.10
CA LYS A 103 3.52 -15.79 -4.74
C LYS A 103 2.08 -15.99 -4.31
N THR A 104 1.82 -15.81 -3.02
CA THR A 104 0.48 -15.85 -2.43
C THR A 104 0.23 -14.62 -1.56
N TRP A 105 -1.03 -14.23 -1.44
CA TRP A 105 -1.47 -13.09 -0.66
C TRP A 105 -2.62 -13.48 0.25
N LYS A 106 -2.68 -12.89 1.43
CA LYS A 106 -3.76 -13.11 2.39
C LYS A 106 -4.25 -11.79 2.96
N GLU A 107 -5.55 -11.74 3.20
CA GLU A 107 -6.21 -10.66 3.90
C GLU A 107 -5.72 -10.59 5.35
N MET A 108 -5.61 -9.37 5.85
CA MET A 108 -5.32 -9.10 7.25
C MET A 108 -6.37 -8.13 7.80
N GLU A 109 -6.59 -8.17 9.10
CA GLU A 109 -7.44 -7.18 9.76
C GLU A 109 -6.98 -5.76 9.40
N PRO A 110 -7.89 -4.84 9.11
CA PRO A 110 -7.58 -3.42 8.92
C PRO A 110 -6.80 -2.87 10.10
N LEU A 111 -6.07 -1.77 9.90
CA LEU A 111 -5.31 -1.15 11.00
C LEU A 111 -6.20 -0.55 12.09
N GLY A 112 -7.43 -0.16 11.76
CA GLY A 112 -8.41 0.32 12.72
C GLY A 112 -8.90 1.75 12.45
N GLU A 113 -9.88 2.19 13.24
CA GLU A 113 -10.50 3.51 13.06
C GLU A 113 -9.53 4.68 13.26
N GLU A 114 -8.53 4.51 14.11
CA GLU A 114 -7.47 5.49 14.35
C GLU A 114 -6.61 5.74 13.11
N PHE A 115 -6.61 4.81 12.15
CA PHE A 115 -5.94 4.92 10.84
C PHE A 115 -6.87 5.42 9.73
N ARG A 116 -8.06 5.87 10.07
CA ARG A 116 -8.97 6.48 9.09
C ARG A 116 -8.27 7.61 8.34
N CYS A 117 -8.19 7.50 7.02
CA CYS A 117 -7.37 8.37 6.18
C CYS A 117 -8.09 8.80 4.90
N VAL A 118 -7.56 9.81 4.26
CA VAL A 118 -8.00 10.23 2.92
C VAL A 118 -7.32 9.38 1.85
N MET A 119 -6.03 9.11 2.06
CA MET A 119 -5.20 8.23 1.23
C MET A 119 -4.33 7.41 2.16
N THR A 120 -4.05 6.18 1.78
CA THR A 120 -3.18 5.27 2.53
C THR A 120 -1.76 5.82 2.69
N PHE A 121 -0.86 5.04 3.23
CA PHE A 121 0.54 5.46 3.36
C PHE A 121 1.08 6.03 2.05
N SER A 122 1.42 7.30 2.07
CA SER A 122 2.15 7.96 0.97
C SER A 122 3.63 7.60 0.97
N SER A 123 4.15 7.18 2.13
CA SER A 123 5.53 6.78 2.33
C SER A 123 5.65 5.85 3.53
N VAL A 124 6.48 4.81 3.39
CA VAL A 124 6.97 3.99 4.51
C VAL A 124 8.48 3.91 4.37
N ILE A 125 9.20 4.40 5.36
CA ILE A 125 10.67 4.48 5.34
C ILE A 125 11.28 3.66 6.47
N ARG A 126 12.37 2.95 6.17
CA ARG A 126 13.14 2.24 7.18
C ARG A 126 14.05 3.21 7.94
N LEU A 127 14.00 3.16 9.25
CA LEU A 127 14.83 3.96 10.13
C LEU A 127 16.14 3.24 10.43
N LYS A 128 17.12 3.97 11.02
CA LYS A 128 18.46 3.43 11.33
C LYS A 128 18.44 2.29 12.34
N ASP A 129 17.44 2.25 13.22
CA ASP A 129 17.24 1.20 14.22
C ASP A 129 16.52 -0.05 13.67
N GLY A 130 16.21 -0.05 12.36
CA GLY A 130 15.54 -1.16 11.68
C GLY A 130 14.00 -1.11 11.74
N THR A 131 13.43 -0.18 12.48
CA THR A 131 11.98 0.07 12.49
C THR A 131 11.54 0.82 11.24
N TYR A 132 10.23 0.94 11.02
CA TYR A 132 9.69 1.70 9.87
C TYR A 132 8.75 2.79 10.36
N ALA A 133 8.85 3.96 9.73
CA ALA A 133 7.91 5.07 9.90
C ALA A 133 6.98 5.13 8.70
N GLY A 134 5.68 5.09 8.94
CA GLY A 134 4.62 5.26 7.95
C GLY A 134 4.04 6.67 8.04
N PHE A 135 3.78 7.27 6.88
CA PHE A 135 3.23 8.62 6.77
C PHE A 135 1.99 8.61 5.87
N TYR A 136 0.93 9.23 6.35
CA TYR A 136 -0.32 9.39 5.61
C TYR A 136 -1.02 10.67 6.03
N HIS A 137 -2.14 10.99 5.41
CA HIS A 137 -2.91 12.13 5.85
C HIS A 137 -4.38 11.77 6.06
N ARG A 138 -4.97 12.42 7.03
CA ARG A 138 -6.39 12.33 7.35
C ARG A 138 -7.05 13.68 7.29
N ARG A 139 -8.37 13.65 7.10
CA ARG A 139 -9.21 14.82 7.22
C ARG A 139 -9.99 14.74 8.52
N THR A 140 -9.97 15.83 9.26
CA THR A 140 -10.86 16.12 10.39
C THR A 140 -11.81 17.26 10.03
N ASP A 141 -12.77 17.56 10.88
CA ASP A 141 -13.82 18.59 10.62
C ASP A 141 -13.27 20.00 10.36
N GLY A 142 -12.03 20.28 10.58
CA GLY A 142 -11.43 21.60 10.39
C GLY A 142 -10.02 21.59 9.83
N SER A 143 -9.45 20.42 9.51
CA SER A 143 -8.03 20.35 9.16
C SER A 143 -7.71 19.18 8.23
N LEU A 144 -6.61 19.33 7.49
CA LEU A 144 -5.87 18.22 6.90
C LEU A 144 -4.62 18.02 7.75
N GLU A 145 -4.46 16.83 8.30
CA GLU A 145 -3.36 16.47 9.18
C GLU A 145 -2.43 15.48 8.50
N VAL A 146 -1.13 15.70 8.65
CA VAL A 146 -0.11 14.70 8.29
C VAL A 146 0.15 13.84 9.52
N MET A 147 -0.02 12.55 9.35
CA MET A 147 0.11 11.54 10.40
C MET A 147 1.41 10.77 10.25
N GLN A 148 2.01 10.42 11.38
CA GLN A 148 3.12 9.50 11.49
C GLN A 148 2.76 8.35 12.42
N THR A 149 3.16 7.13 12.05
CA THR A 149 3.09 5.95 12.90
C THR A 149 4.35 5.10 12.72
N ILE A 150 4.64 4.21 13.67
CA ILE A 150 5.86 3.37 13.69
C ILE A 150 5.47 1.91 13.77
N THR A 151 6.13 1.07 12.98
CA THR A 151 6.12 -0.38 13.16
C THR A 151 7.51 -0.89 13.54
N ARG A 152 7.55 -1.89 14.45
CA ARG A 152 8.78 -2.53 14.92
C ARG A 152 8.88 -4.00 14.52
N ASP A 153 7.83 -4.53 13.94
CA ASP A 153 7.64 -5.95 13.61
C ASP A 153 7.36 -6.18 12.10
N GLY A 154 7.87 -5.27 11.27
CA GLY A 154 7.75 -5.41 9.82
C GLY A 154 6.32 -5.23 9.29
N GLY A 155 5.53 -4.38 9.92
CA GLY A 155 4.19 -4.01 9.46
C GLY A 155 3.05 -4.83 10.07
N MET A 156 3.33 -5.75 10.98
CA MET A 156 2.28 -6.53 11.65
C MET A 156 1.42 -5.64 12.56
N THR A 157 2.09 -4.85 13.39
CA THR A 157 1.44 -3.85 14.25
C THR A 157 2.04 -2.46 14.03
N TRP A 158 1.24 -1.45 14.32
CA TRP A 158 1.63 -0.05 14.20
C TRP A 158 1.29 0.69 15.50
N SER A 159 2.12 1.66 15.86
CA SER A 159 1.83 2.53 17.00
C SER A 159 0.65 3.45 16.71
N ASP A 160 0.03 3.98 17.75
CA ASP A 160 -0.97 5.03 17.61
C ASP A 160 -0.43 6.18 16.74
N PRO A 161 -1.21 6.62 15.74
CA PRO A 161 -0.80 7.70 14.86
C PRO A 161 -0.64 9.03 15.60
N LYS A 162 0.38 9.79 15.24
CA LYS A 162 0.64 11.12 15.77
C LYS A 162 0.54 12.16 14.66
N VAL A 163 -0.07 13.27 14.97
CA VAL A 163 -0.06 14.45 14.10
C VAL A 163 1.34 15.04 14.10
N ILE A 164 1.93 15.22 12.93
CA ILE A 164 3.25 15.85 12.75
C ILE A 164 3.19 17.16 11.98
N ALA A 165 2.10 17.40 11.24
CA ALA A 165 1.76 18.69 10.65
C ALA A 165 0.26 18.82 10.49
N ASP A 166 -0.25 20.00 10.73
CA ASP A 166 -1.65 20.38 10.56
C ASP A 166 -1.76 21.82 10.08
N VAL A 167 -2.96 22.19 9.66
CA VAL A 167 -3.33 23.60 9.39
C VAL A 167 -4.60 23.87 10.17
N PRO A 168 -4.50 24.38 11.41
CA PRO A 168 -5.66 24.67 12.24
C PRO A 168 -6.61 25.65 11.55
N GLY A 169 -7.89 25.34 11.53
CA GLY A 169 -8.94 26.28 11.10
C GLY A 169 -9.13 26.43 9.59
N LYS A 170 -8.74 25.44 8.80
CA LYS A 170 -9.12 25.37 7.38
C LYS A 170 -9.99 24.17 7.07
#